data_e4919b1fd3fb26a1009df81ed59bdbaf
#
_entry.id   e4919b1fd3fb26a1009df81ed59bdbaf
#
_cell.length_a   1.000
_cell.length_b   1.000
_cell.length_c   1.000
_cell.angle_alpha   90.00
_cell.angle_beta   90.00
_cell.angle_gamma   90.00
#
_symmetry.space_group_name_H-M   'P 1'
#
loop_
_entity.id
_entity.type
_entity.pdbx_description
1 polymer ?
#
loop_
_entity_poly.entity_id
_entity_poly.type
_entity_poly.pdbx_seq_one_letter_code
_entity_poly.pdbx_strand_id
1 'polypeptide(L)'
;DARYALQMKTLEDLQAKIDQKIVLLEAKRAESEAFLKKRNDAIKETRQDLVEIFSKMKPDVAAAQFEILDVETSASILKQLNARVAGTILNEMKAPIAAAITVKMAQPISGEKLEGGT
;
A
#
# COMPACT_ATOMS: atom_id res chain seq x y z
N ASP A 1 -26.84 -36.13 36.69
CA ASP A 1 -25.90 -37.04 37.33
C ASP A 1 -24.46 -36.48 37.17
N ALA A 2 -23.53 -37.22 37.76
CA ALA A 2 -22.14 -36.74 37.78
C ALA A 2 -21.57 -36.57 36.38
N ARG A 3 -21.90 -37.47 35.47
CA ARG A 3 -21.41 -37.42 34.11
C ARG A 3 -21.93 -36.17 33.39
N TYR A 4 -23.17 -35.89 33.55
CA TYR A 4 -23.78 -34.72 32.94
C TYR A 4 -23.14 -33.42 33.47
N ALA A 5 -22.96 -33.39 34.79
CA ALA A 5 -22.35 -32.22 35.41
C ALA A 5 -20.92 -32.00 34.91
N LEU A 6 -20.16 -33.10 34.73
CA LEU A 6 -18.82 -33.03 34.23
C LEU A 6 -18.80 -32.53 32.80
N GLN A 7 -19.74 -33.01 31.97
CA GLN A 7 -19.83 -32.55 30.59
C GLN A 7 -20.13 -31.06 30.50
N MET A 8 -21.06 -30.62 31.36
CA MET A 8 -21.44 -29.21 31.41
C MET A 8 -20.26 -28.35 31.80
N LYS A 9 -19.48 -28.80 32.78
CA LYS A 9 -18.30 -28.04 33.20
C LYS A 9 -17.29 -27.98 32.11
N THR A 10 -17.08 -29.08 31.39
CA THR A 10 -16.14 -29.11 30.28
C THR A 10 -16.55 -28.12 29.20
N LEU A 11 -17.83 -28.05 28.88
CA LEU A 11 -18.35 -27.12 27.90
C LEU A 11 -18.14 -25.67 28.33
N GLU A 12 -18.39 -25.42 29.62
CA GLU A 12 -18.18 -24.07 30.15
C GLU A 12 -16.72 -23.68 30.09
N ASP A 13 -15.84 -24.61 30.42
CA ASP A 13 -14.39 -24.34 30.35
C ASP A 13 -13.96 -24.06 28.93
N LEU A 14 -14.48 -24.83 27.96
CA LEU A 14 -14.17 -24.59 26.55
C LEU A 14 -14.69 -23.25 26.10
N GLN A 15 -15.88 -22.88 26.51
CA GLN A 15 -16.47 -21.60 26.15
C GLN A 15 -15.59 -20.45 26.67
N ALA A 16 -15.14 -20.58 27.91
CA ALA A 16 -14.27 -19.56 28.51
C ALA A 16 -12.97 -19.43 27.73
N LYS A 17 -12.39 -20.58 27.33
CA LYS A 17 -11.16 -20.56 26.57
C LYS A 17 -11.35 -19.90 25.20
N ILE A 18 -12.47 -20.20 24.56
CA ILE A 18 -12.78 -19.60 23.26
C ILE A 18 -12.93 -18.09 23.41
N ASP A 19 -13.66 -17.67 24.44
CA ASP A 19 -13.86 -16.24 24.68
C ASP A 19 -12.53 -15.53 24.91
N GLN A 20 -11.64 -16.17 25.67
CA GLN A 20 -10.31 -15.59 25.93
C GLN A 20 -9.52 -15.46 24.64
N LYS A 21 -9.60 -16.48 23.78
CA LYS A 21 -8.87 -16.44 22.51
C LYS A 21 -9.42 -15.37 21.58
N ILE A 22 -10.73 -15.18 21.60
CA ILE A 22 -11.35 -14.15 20.79
C ILE A 22 -10.86 -12.78 21.22
N VAL A 23 -10.83 -12.52 22.52
CA VAL A 23 -10.34 -11.25 23.04
C VAL A 23 -8.89 -11.04 22.64
N LEU A 24 -8.07 -12.08 22.77
CA LEU A 24 -6.66 -11.99 22.41
C LEU A 24 -6.47 -11.71 20.93
N LEU A 25 -7.24 -12.41 20.10
CA LEU A 25 -7.15 -12.20 18.65
C LEU A 25 -7.60 -10.81 18.25
N GLU A 26 -8.65 -10.31 18.89
CA GLU A 26 -9.11 -8.96 18.60
C GLU A 26 -8.06 -7.92 19.00
N ALA A 27 -7.42 -8.14 20.13
CA ALA A 27 -6.36 -7.24 20.58
C ALA A 27 -5.18 -7.24 19.59
N LYS A 28 -4.80 -8.43 19.12
CA LYS A 28 -3.71 -8.54 18.17
C LYS A 28 -4.07 -7.91 16.83
N ARG A 29 -5.32 -8.08 16.40
CA ARG A 29 -5.78 -7.47 15.17
C ARG A 29 -5.71 -5.95 15.25
N ALA A 30 -6.20 -5.40 16.37
CA ALA A 30 -6.18 -3.96 16.56
C ALA A 30 -4.75 -3.43 16.56
N GLU A 31 -3.84 -4.17 17.19
CA GLU A 31 -2.44 -3.80 17.23
C GLU A 31 -1.83 -3.80 15.84
N SER A 32 -2.13 -4.85 15.05
CA SER A 32 -1.62 -4.95 13.68
C SER A 32 -2.16 -3.84 12.81
N GLU A 33 -3.46 -3.53 12.95
CA GLU A 33 -4.07 -2.48 12.16
C GLU A 33 -3.47 -1.11 12.50
N ALA A 34 -3.21 -0.86 13.77
CA ALA A 34 -2.58 0.38 14.19
C ALA A 34 -1.17 0.49 13.63
N PHE A 35 -0.42 -0.62 13.67
CA PHE A 35 0.92 -0.65 13.14
C PHE A 35 0.93 -0.38 11.63
N LEU A 36 0.03 -1.04 10.90
CA LEU A 36 -0.04 -0.87 9.45
C LEU A 36 -0.45 0.55 9.08
N LYS A 37 -1.39 1.11 9.82
CA LYS A 37 -1.81 2.48 9.56
C LYS A 37 -0.66 3.44 9.77
N LYS A 38 0.08 3.27 10.85
CA LYS A 38 1.22 4.14 11.15
C LYS A 38 2.28 4.04 10.07
N ARG A 39 2.55 2.81 9.63
CA ARG A 39 3.51 2.57 8.57
C ARG A 39 3.07 3.19 7.26
N ASN A 40 1.79 3.02 6.92
CA ASN A 40 1.25 3.58 5.68
C ASN A 40 1.26 5.10 5.70
N ASP A 41 0.97 5.69 6.85
CA ASP A 41 1.02 7.15 6.98
C ASP A 41 2.44 7.66 6.78
N ALA A 42 3.43 6.97 7.34
CA ALA A 42 4.82 7.36 7.19
C ALA A 42 5.27 7.24 5.73
N ILE A 43 4.87 6.17 5.05
CA ILE A 43 5.20 5.97 3.65
C ILE A 43 4.56 7.07 2.79
N LYS A 44 3.30 7.39 3.08
CA LYS A 44 2.60 8.42 2.35
C LYS A 44 3.28 9.78 2.52
N GLU A 45 3.70 10.09 3.74
CA GLU A 45 4.38 11.35 4.02
C GLU A 45 5.69 11.44 3.26
N THR A 46 6.47 10.36 3.28
CA THR A 46 7.72 10.31 2.55
C THR A 46 7.49 10.50 1.06
N ARG A 47 6.44 9.87 0.55
CA ARG A 47 6.10 9.97 -0.86
C ARG A 47 5.71 11.40 -1.24
N GLN A 48 4.99 12.07 -0.36
CA GLN A 48 4.62 13.46 -0.60
C GLN A 48 5.83 14.36 -0.63
N ASP A 49 6.81 14.11 0.24
CA ASP A 49 8.06 14.86 0.23
C ASP A 49 8.78 14.69 -1.10
N LEU A 50 8.82 13.45 -1.60
CA LEU A 50 9.46 13.16 -2.88
C LEU A 50 8.74 13.86 -4.02
N VAL A 51 7.42 13.86 -4.00
CA VAL A 51 6.62 14.53 -5.01
C VAL A 51 6.98 16.02 -5.06
N GLU A 52 7.08 16.62 -3.89
CA GLU A 52 7.41 18.04 -3.81
C GLU A 52 8.81 18.30 -4.36
N ILE A 53 9.77 17.45 -3.98
CA ILE A 53 11.15 17.61 -4.46
C ILE A 53 11.19 17.51 -5.97
N PHE A 54 10.58 16.48 -6.54
CA PHE A 54 10.59 16.27 -7.97
C PHE A 54 9.87 17.38 -8.72
N SER A 55 8.82 17.94 -8.11
CA SER A 55 8.08 19.02 -8.77
C SER A 55 8.92 20.29 -8.91
N LYS A 56 9.94 20.43 -8.09
CA LYS A 56 10.82 21.58 -8.13
C LYS A 56 12.11 21.36 -8.89
N MET A 57 12.36 20.12 -9.32
CA MET A 57 13.56 19.81 -10.08
C MET A 57 13.38 20.22 -11.54
N LYS A 58 14.50 20.47 -12.20
CA LYS A 58 14.45 20.67 -13.64
C LYS A 58 13.99 19.39 -14.31
N PRO A 59 13.15 19.50 -15.34
CA PRO A 59 12.57 18.29 -15.94
C PRO A 59 13.60 17.29 -16.46
N ASP A 60 14.68 17.76 -17.06
CA ASP A 60 15.69 16.86 -17.58
C ASP A 60 16.42 16.13 -16.45
N VAL A 61 16.65 16.82 -15.33
CA VAL A 61 17.30 16.21 -14.17
C VAL A 61 16.36 15.19 -13.55
N ALA A 62 15.09 15.54 -13.39
CA ALA A 62 14.11 14.63 -12.85
C ALA A 62 13.95 13.40 -13.74
N ALA A 63 13.92 13.60 -15.05
CA ALA A 63 13.80 12.50 -15.99
C ALA A 63 14.95 11.51 -15.85
N ALA A 64 16.16 12.02 -15.70
CA ALA A 64 17.31 11.14 -15.51
C ALA A 64 17.19 10.29 -14.26
N GLN A 65 16.65 10.86 -13.20
CA GLN A 65 16.44 10.12 -11.97
C GLN A 65 15.36 9.06 -12.10
N PHE A 66 14.27 9.39 -12.78
CA PHE A 66 13.20 8.44 -12.99
C PHE A 66 13.62 7.29 -13.88
N GLU A 67 14.59 7.51 -14.76
CA GLU A 67 15.12 6.43 -15.60
C GLU A 67 15.92 5.44 -14.79
N ILE A 68 16.51 5.87 -13.68
CA ILE A 68 17.28 4.99 -12.81
C ILE A 68 16.39 4.25 -11.81
N LEU A 69 15.35 4.91 -11.34
CA LEU A 69 14.42 4.29 -10.40
C LEU A 69 13.62 3.18 -11.08
N ASP A 70 13.14 2.26 -10.28
CA ASP A 70 12.28 1.21 -10.85
C ASP A 70 10.97 1.81 -11.35
N VAL A 71 10.40 1.12 -12.32
CA VAL A 71 9.22 1.64 -13.03
C VAL A 71 8.06 1.89 -12.08
N GLU A 72 7.89 1.02 -11.09
CA GLU A 72 6.77 1.16 -10.16
C GLU A 72 6.89 2.41 -9.30
N THR A 73 8.07 2.66 -8.79
CA THR A 73 8.31 3.84 -7.97
C THR A 73 8.16 5.11 -8.81
N SER A 74 8.73 5.10 -10.00
CA SER A 74 8.61 6.25 -10.91
C SER A 74 7.16 6.54 -11.23
N ALA A 75 6.41 5.51 -11.59
CA ALA A 75 5.00 5.68 -11.93
C ALA A 75 4.20 6.23 -10.75
N SER A 76 4.49 5.73 -9.55
CA SER A 76 3.79 6.17 -8.35
C SER A 76 4.01 7.65 -8.08
N ILE A 77 5.25 8.10 -8.22
CA ILE A 77 5.58 9.50 -7.97
C ILE A 77 4.98 10.38 -9.07
N LEU A 78 5.13 9.98 -10.31
CA LEU A 78 4.61 10.75 -11.45
C LEU A 78 3.11 10.91 -11.41
N LYS A 79 2.40 9.90 -10.92
CA LYS A 79 0.94 9.98 -10.80
C LYS A 79 0.51 11.08 -9.84
N GLN A 80 1.34 11.38 -8.85
CA GLN A 80 1.02 12.38 -7.86
C GLN A 80 1.47 13.77 -8.26
N LEU A 81 2.31 13.87 -9.27
CA LEU A 81 2.73 15.17 -9.78
C LEU A 81 1.62 15.81 -10.60
N ASN A 82 1.68 17.14 -10.68
CA ASN A 82 0.83 17.87 -11.58
C ASN A 82 1.00 17.33 -13.00
N ALA A 83 -0.10 17.19 -13.73
CA ALA A 83 -0.05 16.61 -15.07
C ALA A 83 0.92 17.33 -16.01
N ARG A 84 0.98 18.64 -15.89
CA ARG A 84 1.89 19.44 -16.69
C ARG A 84 3.34 19.10 -16.38
N VAL A 85 3.67 19.01 -15.09
CA VAL A 85 5.02 18.70 -14.66
C VAL A 85 5.39 17.29 -15.08
N ALA A 86 4.48 16.36 -14.84
CA ALA A 86 4.73 14.96 -15.20
C ALA A 86 4.95 14.81 -16.70
N GLY A 87 4.12 15.49 -17.49
CA GLY A 87 4.27 15.46 -18.95
C GLY A 87 5.62 16.00 -19.42
N THR A 88 6.04 17.09 -18.81
CA THR A 88 7.32 17.70 -19.17
C THR A 88 8.46 16.75 -18.84
N ILE A 89 8.39 16.08 -17.68
CA ILE A 89 9.41 15.12 -17.29
C ILE A 89 9.43 13.92 -18.23
N LEU A 90 8.27 13.38 -18.53
CA LEU A 90 8.17 12.23 -19.43
C LEU A 90 8.71 12.58 -20.83
N ASN A 91 8.50 13.81 -21.25
CA ASN A 91 8.98 14.26 -22.53
C ASN A 91 10.50 14.26 -22.62
N GLU A 92 11.17 14.41 -21.48
CA GLU A 92 12.61 14.41 -21.43
C GLU A 92 13.21 13.02 -21.26
N MET A 93 12.39 12.00 -21.12
CA MET A 93 12.84 10.64 -20.88
C MET A 93 12.99 9.89 -22.21
N LYS A 94 13.81 8.85 -22.16
CA LYS A 94 13.92 7.95 -23.31
C LYS A 94 12.57 7.28 -23.57
N ALA A 95 12.19 7.21 -24.82
CA ALA A 95 10.88 6.74 -25.21
C ALA A 95 10.51 5.37 -24.62
N PRO A 96 11.38 4.36 -24.69
CA PRO A 96 11.01 3.05 -24.14
C PRO A 96 10.72 3.09 -22.64
N ILE A 97 11.50 3.88 -21.90
CA ILE A 97 11.33 3.98 -20.46
C ILE A 97 10.07 4.77 -20.14
N ALA A 98 9.88 5.88 -20.85
CA ALA A 98 8.68 6.68 -20.66
C ALA A 98 7.42 5.86 -20.94
N ALA A 99 7.47 5.05 -21.98
CA ALA A 99 6.33 4.19 -22.33
C ALA A 99 6.05 3.16 -21.24
N ALA A 100 7.11 2.54 -20.71
CA ALA A 100 6.94 1.54 -19.66
C ALA A 100 6.32 2.17 -18.41
N ILE A 101 6.75 3.35 -18.05
CA ILE A 101 6.23 4.06 -16.90
C ILE A 101 4.78 4.46 -17.14
N THR A 102 4.46 4.92 -18.34
CA THR A 102 3.10 5.31 -18.68
C THR A 102 2.14 4.13 -18.58
N VAL A 103 2.56 2.97 -19.06
CA VAL A 103 1.75 1.77 -18.94
C VAL A 103 1.48 1.44 -17.48
N LYS A 104 2.51 1.57 -16.67
CA LYS A 104 2.37 1.29 -15.24
C LYS A 104 1.43 2.30 -14.58
N MET A 105 1.50 3.55 -14.98
CA MET A 105 0.62 4.58 -14.44
C MET A 105 -0.83 4.31 -14.78
N ALA A 106 -1.09 3.70 -15.92
CA ALA A 106 -2.44 3.41 -16.35
C ALA A 106 -3.04 2.20 -15.68
N GLN A 107 -2.20 1.38 -15.05
CA GLN A 107 -2.69 0.17 -14.40
C GLN A 107 -3.32 0.49 -13.05
N PRO A 108 -4.38 -0.24 -12.70
CA PRO A 108 -4.99 -0.05 -11.39
C PRO A 108 -4.05 -0.50 -10.27
N ILE A 109 -4.33 -0.01 -9.09
CA ILE A 109 -3.56 -0.39 -7.92
C ILE A 109 -3.73 -1.88 -7.70
N SER A 110 -2.64 -2.51 -7.27
CA SER A 110 -2.64 -3.93 -6.97
C SER A 110 -3.81 -4.28 -6.06
N GLY A 111 -4.60 -5.24 -6.48
CA GLY A 111 -5.75 -5.67 -5.71
C GLY A 111 -7.08 -5.18 -6.26
N GLU A 112 -7.06 -4.16 -7.09
CA GLU A 112 -8.27 -3.61 -7.69
C GLU A 112 -8.52 -4.09 -9.09
N LYS A 113 -7.49 -4.55 -9.73
CA LYS A 113 -7.57 -4.84 -11.15
C LYS A 113 -8.50 -6.00 -11.49
N LEU A 114 -8.76 -6.86 -10.55
CA LEU A 114 -9.47 -8.10 -10.83
C LEU A 114 -10.87 -7.87 -11.36
N GLU A 115 -11.59 -7.00 -10.71
CA GLU A 115 -12.96 -6.74 -11.11
C GLU A 115 -13.03 -6.07 -12.45
N GLY A 116 -12.14 -5.14 -12.63
CA GLY A 116 -12.11 -4.43 -13.89
C GLY A 116 -11.72 -5.31 -15.06
N GLY A 117 -11.02 -6.38 -14.76
CA GLY A 117 -10.54 -7.25 -15.82
C GLY A 117 -11.56 -8.15 -16.44
N THR A 118 -12.71 -8.26 -15.85
CA THR A 118 -13.72 -9.18 -16.40
C THR A 118 -14.37 -8.68 -17.66
#